data_414c12bd9195425877b5032a167ed2c2
#
_entry.id   414c12bd9195425877b5032a167ed2c2
#
_cell.length_a   1.000
_cell.length_b   1.000
_cell.length_c   1.000
_cell.angle_alpha   90.00
_cell.angle_beta   90.00
_cell.angle_gamma   90.00
#
_symmetry.space_group_name_H-M   'P 1'
#
loop_
_entity.id
_entity.type
_entity.pdbx_description
1 polymer ?
#
loop_
_entity_poly.entity_id
_entity_poly.type
_entity_poly.pdbx_seq_one_letter_code
_entity_poly.pdbx_strand_id
1 'polypeptide(L)'
;MEGEQSMKKTTSTLIILATLILAPIYLAHAQKQASIPRIGVLLLGAPPNANLDAFIQGLRELGYIDGRNIVIEYRFAEGKADRLPELAMELVRLKVDAIFTGGTPAIFALKHATKTIPIVFFSTSDPIGTGVVASLAHPGGNITGISLQASDLWPKRLELLKEIVPKVSTVAMLWNRGNAGMALEARATQEVAGPLAVALQDRGVTDPKELELVFAAMTKDRPDGFLALMDPVLNSYRTRILDFLAQNRLPAIFESRDWVEAGGLISYGPNYPEAFRRAAILMDKILKGTKPAEIPVEQPTKFELVINLKTAKQIGLTIPPNVLARADKVIK
;
A
#
# COMPACT_ATOMS: atom_id res chain seq x y z
N MET A 1 -80.24 1.11 14.29
CA MET A 1 -79.42 -0.10 14.11
C MET A 1 -78.76 -0.18 12.73
N GLU A 2 -79.32 0.31 11.63
CA GLU A 2 -78.72 0.25 10.29
C GLU A 2 -77.48 1.18 10.11
N GLY A 3 -77.44 2.33 10.75
CA GLY A 3 -76.29 3.25 10.60
C GLY A 3 -74.98 2.76 11.19
N GLU A 4 -75.03 1.94 12.25
CA GLU A 4 -73.83 1.45 12.95
C GLU A 4 -73.18 0.27 12.22
N GLN A 5 -73.97 -0.53 11.50
CA GLN A 5 -73.45 -1.61 10.63
C GLN A 5 -72.83 -1.07 9.34
N SER A 6 -73.35 0.04 8.79
CA SER A 6 -72.79 0.68 7.60
C SER A 6 -71.41 1.31 7.92
N MET A 7 -71.27 1.96 9.07
CA MET A 7 -70.01 2.59 9.50
C MET A 7 -68.92 1.57 9.80
N LYS A 8 -69.24 0.43 10.41
CA LYS A 8 -68.28 -0.70 10.62
C LYS A 8 -67.81 -1.35 9.35
N LYS A 9 -68.71 -1.51 8.32
CA LYS A 9 -68.31 -2.02 7.01
C LYS A 9 -67.40 -1.08 6.26
N THR A 10 -67.64 0.22 6.30
CA THR A 10 -66.81 1.23 5.62
C THR A 10 -65.40 1.33 6.26
N THR A 11 -65.32 1.27 7.62
CA THR A 11 -64.04 1.28 8.32
C THR A 11 -63.21 0.02 8.06
N SER A 12 -63.85 -1.14 8.04
CA SER A 12 -63.17 -2.43 7.69
C SER A 12 -62.64 -2.43 6.26
N THR A 13 -63.40 -1.89 5.29
CA THR A 13 -62.97 -1.81 3.89
C THR A 13 -61.79 -0.84 3.71
N LEU A 14 -61.78 0.27 4.40
CA LEU A 14 -60.65 1.24 4.40
C LEU A 14 -59.39 0.66 5.00
N ILE A 15 -59.49 -0.11 6.09
CA ILE A 15 -58.32 -0.77 6.72
C ILE A 15 -57.74 -1.87 5.78
N ILE A 16 -58.57 -2.64 5.11
CA ILE A 16 -58.15 -3.68 4.15
C ILE A 16 -57.49 -3.00 2.94
N LEU A 17 -58.02 -1.89 2.44
CA LEU A 17 -57.43 -1.15 1.32
C LEU A 17 -56.07 -0.53 1.69
N ALA A 18 -55.95 0.00 2.89
CA ALA A 18 -54.70 0.57 3.41
C ALA A 18 -53.60 -0.51 3.58
N THR A 19 -53.96 -1.70 4.07
CA THR A 19 -53.02 -2.82 4.19
C THR A 19 -52.59 -3.40 2.83
N LEU A 20 -53.46 -3.43 1.83
CA LEU A 20 -53.15 -3.87 0.46
C LEU A 20 -52.25 -2.86 -0.29
N ILE A 21 -52.32 -1.57 0.01
CA ILE A 21 -51.45 -0.54 -0.58
C ILE A 21 -50.06 -0.48 0.11
N LEU A 22 -49.99 -0.73 1.43
CA LEU A 22 -48.74 -0.69 2.19
C LEU A 22 -47.91 -1.97 2.05
N ALA A 23 -48.52 -3.12 1.84
CA ALA A 23 -47.83 -4.41 1.69
C ALA A 23 -46.79 -4.44 0.55
N PRO A 24 -47.05 -3.93 -0.69
CA PRO A 24 -46.04 -3.90 -1.74
C PRO A 24 -44.89 -2.92 -1.46
N ILE A 25 -45.12 -1.87 -0.66
CA ILE A 25 -44.06 -0.92 -0.28
C ILE A 25 -43.07 -1.60 0.67
N TYR A 26 -43.53 -2.38 1.64
CA TYR A 26 -42.66 -3.15 2.53
C TYR A 26 -41.96 -4.29 1.82
N LEU A 27 -42.61 -4.97 0.87
CA LEU A 27 -41.97 -6.03 0.04
C LEU A 27 -40.95 -5.46 -0.94
N ALA A 28 -41.15 -4.25 -1.48
CA ALA A 28 -40.19 -3.60 -2.36
C ALA A 28 -38.92 -3.17 -1.64
N HIS A 29 -38.97 -2.88 -0.31
CA HIS A 29 -37.79 -2.60 0.50
C HIS A 29 -37.07 -3.89 0.96
N ALA A 30 -37.77 -5.01 1.06
CA ALA A 30 -37.18 -6.30 1.47
C ALA A 30 -36.48 -7.06 0.34
N GLN A 31 -36.67 -6.65 -0.91
CA GLN A 31 -36.16 -7.38 -2.08
C GLN A 31 -35.10 -6.61 -2.87
N LYS A 32 -34.26 -5.81 -2.19
CA LYS A 32 -32.93 -5.57 -2.73
C LYS A 32 -32.11 -6.83 -2.46
N GLN A 33 -32.26 -7.81 -3.35
CA GLN A 33 -31.40 -9.00 -3.37
C GLN A 33 -29.97 -8.44 -3.26
N ALA A 34 -29.31 -8.68 -2.11
CA ALA A 34 -27.97 -8.18 -1.88
C ALA A 34 -27.09 -8.78 -2.98
N SER A 35 -26.82 -8.00 -4.02
CA SER A 35 -25.90 -8.44 -5.07
C SER A 35 -24.57 -8.74 -4.38
N ILE A 36 -23.99 -9.88 -4.71
CA ILE A 36 -22.66 -10.24 -4.21
C ILE A 36 -21.72 -9.10 -4.60
N PRO A 37 -21.09 -8.42 -3.62
CA PRO A 37 -20.23 -7.30 -3.91
C PRO A 37 -19.05 -7.74 -4.78
N ARG A 38 -18.68 -6.90 -5.72
CA ARG A 38 -17.55 -7.10 -6.63
C ARG A 38 -16.49 -6.04 -6.34
N ILE A 39 -15.28 -6.43 -5.97
CA ILE A 39 -14.17 -5.50 -5.81
C ILE A 39 -13.12 -5.71 -6.90
N GLY A 40 -12.47 -4.63 -7.30
CA GLY A 40 -11.27 -4.67 -8.15
C GLY A 40 -10.00 -4.63 -7.32
N VAL A 41 -8.96 -5.30 -7.79
CA VAL A 41 -7.58 -5.16 -7.29
C VAL A 41 -6.71 -4.75 -8.47
N LEU A 42 -6.11 -3.56 -8.41
CA LEU A 42 -5.15 -3.08 -9.42
C LEU A 42 -3.78 -2.89 -8.80
N LEU A 43 -2.80 -3.66 -9.23
CA LEU A 43 -1.42 -3.55 -8.76
C LEU A 43 -0.43 -3.49 -9.93
N LEU A 44 0.64 -2.71 -9.75
CA LEU A 44 1.74 -2.65 -10.72
C LEU A 44 2.54 -3.95 -10.76
N GLY A 45 2.82 -4.57 -9.60
CA GLY A 45 3.51 -5.86 -9.51
C GLY A 45 2.59 -7.05 -9.84
N ALA A 46 3.19 -8.23 -9.95
CA ALA A 46 2.51 -9.50 -10.19
C ALA A 46 2.53 -10.40 -8.94
N PRO A 47 1.64 -11.42 -8.85
CA PRO A 47 1.77 -12.47 -7.83
C PRO A 47 3.02 -13.37 -8.10
N PRO A 48 3.56 -14.05 -7.05
CA PRO A 48 3.06 -14.05 -5.68
C PRO A 48 3.35 -12.75 -4.94
N ASN A 49 2.40 -12.31 -4.07
CA ASN A 49 2.50 -11.08 -3.33
C ASN A 49 1.95 -11.25 -1.90
N ALA A 50 2.84 -11.51 -0.94
CA ALA A 50 2.48 -11.78 0.45
C ALA A 50 1.66 -10.64 1.11
N ASN A 51 1.86 -9.40 0.67
CA ASN A 51 1.09 -8.27 1.17
C ASN A 51 -0.36 -8.31 0.65
N LEU A 52 -0.56 -8.63 -0.64
CA LEU A 52 -1.89 -8.87 -1.18
C LEU A 52 -2.58 -10.05 -0.47
N ASP A 53 -1.84 -11.13 -0.19
CA ASP A 53 -2.37 -12.28 0.56
C ASP A 53 -2.85 -11.85 1.96
N ALA A 54 -2.14 -10.91 2.61
CA ALA A 54 -2.56 -10.35 3.90
C ALA A 54 -3.85 -9.52 3.78
N PHE A 55 -4.05 -8.76 2.69
CA PHE A 55 -5.30 -8.06 2.40
C PHE A 55 -6.46 -9.07 2.21
N ILE A 56 -6.25 -10.09 1.39
CA ILE A 56 -7.25 -11.15 1.15
C ILE A 56 -7.58 -11.91 2.45
N GLN A 57 -6.56 -12.19 3.26
CA GLN A 57 -6.76 -12.81 4.57
C GLN A 57 -7.57 -11.89 5.50
N GLY A 58 -7.30 -10.58 5.50
CA GLY A 58 -8.09 -9.60 6.24
C GLY A 58 -9.56 -9.57 5.81
N LEU A 59 -9.84 -9.69 4.51
CA LEU A 59 -11.22 -9.83 4.01
C LEU A 59 -11.87 -11.13 4.51
N ARG A 60 -11.14 -12.25 4.52
CA ARG A 60 -11.65 -13.54 5.04
C ARG A 60 -11.98 -13.46 6.53
N GLU A 61 -11.15 -12.81 7.32
CA GLU A 61 -11.37 -12.59 8.76
C GLU A 61 -12.63 -11.75 9.03
N LEU A 62 -13.01 -10.88 8.07
CA LEU A 62 -14.25 -10.10 8.08
C LEU A 62 -15.46 -10.86 7.48
N GLY A 63 -15.27 -12.12 7.08
CA GLY A 63 -16.32 -12.99 6.56
C GLY A 63 -16.51 -12.96 5.04
N TYR A 64 -15.65 -12.23 4.29
CA TYR A 64 -15.70 -12.22 2.82
C TYR A 64 -14.90 -13.39 2.24
N ILE A 65 -15.55 -14.21 1.43
CA ILE A 65 -14.96 -15.39 0.77
C ILE A 65 -15.14 -15.23 -0.74
N ASP A 66 -14.02 -15.08 -1.45
CA ASP A 66 -14.01 -14.92 -2.91
C ASP A 66 -14.72 -16.09 -3.61
N GLY A 67 -15.57 -15.79 -4.60
CA GLY A 67 -16.41 -16.73 -5.30
C GLY A 67 -17.66 -17.19 -4.53
N ARG A 68 -17.84 -16.81 -3.24
CA ARG A 68 -18.99 -17.18 -2.42
C ARG A 68 -19.90 -15.99 -2.08
N ASN A 69 -19.37 -14.97 -1.44
CA ASN A 69 -20.10 -13.77 -1.01
C ASN A 69 -19.40 -12.46 -1.33
N ILE A 70 -18.30 -12.53 -2.06
CA ILE A 70 -17.60 -11.44 -2.74
C ILE A 70 -17.00 -11.98 -4.02
N VAL A 71 -16.84 -11.12 -5.04
CA VAL A 71 -16.09 -11.42 -6.27
C VAL A 71 -14.90 -10.48 -6.32
N ILE A 72 -13.68 -11.01 -6.53
CA ILE A 72 -12.47 -10.22 -6.62
C ILE A 72 -11.90 -10.26 -8.04
N GLU A 73 -11.90 -9.13 -8.71
CA GLU A 73 -11.37 -8.95 -10.06
C GLU A 73 -9.92 -8.45 -10.01
N TYR A 74 -8.97 -9.31 -10.32
CA TYR A 74 -7.55 -8.97 -10.26
C TYR A 74 -7.05 -8.40 -11.59
N ARG A 75 -6.27 -7.34 -11.52
CA ARG A 75 -5.53 -6.72 -12.63
C ARG A 75 -4.10 -6.43 -12.21
N PHE A 76 -3.15 -7.05 -12.88
CA PHE A 76 -1.72 -6.89 -12.63
C PHE A 76 -1.03 -6.32 -13.86
N ALA A 77 -0.31 -5.22 -13.69
CA ALA A 77 0.45 -4.60 -14.77
C ALA A 77 1.82 -5.27 -15.03
N GLU A 78 2.23 -6.21 -14.16
CA GLU A 78 3.46 -7.00 -14.33
C GLU A 78 4.73 -6.12 -14.46
N GLY A 79 4.79 -5.05 -13.68
CA GLY A 79 5.88 -4.08 -13.70
C GLY A 79 5.79 -3.04 -14.83
N LYS A 80 4.82 -3.14 -15.73
CA LYS A 80 4.62 -2.24 -16.88
C LYS A 80 3.63 -1.14 -16.54
N ALA A 81 4.12 0.03 -16.13
CA ALA A 81 3.28 1.12 -15.68
C ALA A 81 2.36 1.67 -16.80
N ASP A 82 2.76 1.57 -18.06
CA ASP A 82 1.99 1.95 -19.24
C ASP A 82 0.69 1.15 -19.42
N ARG A 83 0.57 -0.05 -18.82
CA ARG A 83 -0.65 -0.86 -18.83
C ARG A 83 -1.70 -0.41 -17.80
N LEU A 84 -1.30 0.36 -16.78
CA LEU A 84 -2.19 0.73 -15.68
C LEU A 84 -3.46 1.48 -16.12
N PRO A 85 -3.41 2.46 -17.06
CA PRO A 85 -4.62 3.16 -17.51
C PRO A 85 -5.65 2.24 -18.14
N GLU A 86 -5.22 1.29 -18.97
CA GLU A 86 -6.12 0.32 -19.62
C GLU A 86 -6.76 -0.62 -18.58
N LEU A 87 -5.95 -1.18 -17.69
CA LEU A 87 -6.41 -2.08 -16.62
C LEU A 87 -7.36 -1.38 -15.64
N ALA A 88 -7.12 -0.10 -15.33
CA ALA A 88 -8.04 0.71 -14.55
C ALA A 88 -9.41 0.88 -15.25
N MET A 89 -9.40 1.16 -16.55
CA MET A 89 -10.62 1.26 -17.34
C MET A 89 -11.39 -0.06 -17.47
N GLU A 90 -10.70 -1.20 -17.47
CA GLU A 90 -11.35 -2.50 -17.41
C GLU A 90 -12.18 -2.67 -16.13
N LEU A 91 -11.59 -2.35 -14.94
CA LEU A 91 -12.33 -2.41 -13.67
C LEU A 91 -13.51 -1.45 -13.64
N VAL A 92 -13.38 -0.27 -14.23
CA VAL A 92 -14.48 0.68 -14.37
C VAL A 92 -15.60 0.10 -15.25
N ARG A 93 -15.28 -0.54 -16.39
CA ARG A 93 -16.26 -1.19 -17.28
C ARG A 93 -16.96 -2.36 -16.58
N LEU A 94 -16.28 -3.09 -15.70
CA LEU A 94 -16.86 -4.17 -14.89
C LEU A 94 -17.83 -3.66 -13.81
N LYS A 95 -17.88 -2.33 -13.57
CA LYS A 95 -18.73 -1.67 -12.57
C LYS A 95 -18.54 -2.29 -11.18
N VAL A 96 -17.28 -2.46 -10.77
CA VAL A 96 -16.95 -2.96 -9.43
C VAL A 96 -17.46 -1.99 -8.37
N ASP A 97 -17.82 -2.49 -7.19
CA ASP A 97 -18.36 -1.70 -6.08
C ASP A 97 -17.28 -0.89 -5.36
N ALA A 98 -16.03 -1.37 -5.36
CA ALA A 98 -14.85 -0.67 -4.83
C ALA A 98 -13.57 -1.23 -5.44
N ILE A 99 -12.47 -0.49 -5.34
CA ILE A 99 -11.16 -0.91 -5.86
C ILE A 99 -10.10 -0.78 -4.76
N PHE A 100 -9.30 -1.84 -4.59
CA PHE A 100 -8.06 -1.79 -3.82
C PHE A 100 -6.88 -1.61 -4.76
N THR A 101 -5.91 -0.76 -4.37
CA THR A 101 -4.72 -0.50 -5.17
C THR A 101 -3.51 -0.16 -4.30
N GLY A 102 -2.31 -0.28 -4.87
CA GLY A 102 -1.06 0.08 -4.20
C GLY A 102 -0.02 0.70 -5.14
N GLY A 103 0.69 1.69 -4.58
CA GLY A 103 1.71 2.43 -5.31
C GLY A 103 1.16 3.61 -6.12
N THR A 104 1.88 4.72 -6.09
CA THR A 104 1.46 6.01 -6.68
C THR A 104 1.02 5.92 -8.14
N PRO A 105 1.71 5.18 -9.05
CA PRO A 105 1.28 5.07 -10.44
C PRO A 105 -0.11 4.44 -10.62
N ALA A 106 -0.42 3.36 -9.89
CA ALA A 106 -1.72 2.69 -9.98
C ALA A 106 -2.84 3.54 -9.36
N ILE A 107 -2.56 4.26 -8.27
CA ILE A 107 -3.48 5.21 -7.65
C ILE A 107 -3.87 6.29 -8.65
N PHE A 108 -2.92 6.88 -9.35
CA PHE A 108 -3.20 7.92 -10.35
C PHE A 108 -3.99 7.38 -11.55
N ALA A 109 -3.66 6.18 -12.03
CA ALA A 109 -4.42 5.56 -13.11
C ALA A 109 -5.91 5.43 -12.73
N LEU A 110 -6.22 5.00 -11.51
CA LEU A 110 -7.60 4.90 -11.02
C LEU A 110 -8.24 6.27 -10.79
N LYS A 111 -7.52 7.24 -10.23
CA LYS A 111 -8.04 8.62 -10.05
C LYS A 111 -8.42 9.28 -11.37
N HIS A 112 -7.75 8.96 -12.46
CA HIS A 112 -8.10 9.42 -13.80
C HIS A 112 -9.29 8.63 -14.39
N ALA A 113 -9.33 7.31 -14.17
CA ALA A 113 -10.35 6.44 -14.74
C ALA A 113 -11.73 6.60 -14.11
N THR A 114 -11.83 6.94 -12.80
CA THR A 114 -13.11 7.08 -12.10
C THR A 114 -13.09 8.18 -11.05
N LYS A 115 -14.26 8.84 -10.88
CA LYS A 115 -14.53 9.81 -9.80
C LYS A 115 -15.62 9.30 -8.84
N THR A 116 -16.18 8.13 -9.09
CA THR A 116 -17.37 7.63 -8.38
C THR A 116 -17.12 6.28 -7.71
N ILE A 117 -16.38 5.37 -8.34
CA ILE A 117 -16.06 4.08 -7.72
C ILE A 117 -15.11 4.32 -6.54
N PRO A 118 -15.47 3.88 -5.32
CA PRO A 118 -14.62 3.98 -4.14
C PRO A 118 -13.26 3.32 -4.34
N ILE A 119 -12.20 3.99 -3.87
CA ILE A 119 -10.83 3.49 -3.96
C ILE A 119 -10.23 3.43 -2.55
N VAL A 120 -9.72 2.26 -2.16
CA VAL A 120 -8.85 2.08 -1.00
C VAL A 120 -7.42 1.94 -1.50
N PHE A 121 -6.57 2.87 -1.13
CA PHE A 121 -5.17 2.83 -1.54
C PHE A 121 -4.23 2.40 -0.42
N PHE A 122 -3.08 1.89 -0.83
CA PHE A 122 -1.89 1.70 -0.01
C PHE A 122 -0.73 2.44 -0.66
N SER A 123 -0.10 3.37 0.06
CA SER A 123 1.02 4.17 -0.45
C SER A 123 2.14 4.25 0.56
N THR A 124 3.38 4.14 0.06
CA THR A 124 4.59 4.44 0.84
C THR A 124 4.84 5.94 0.89
N SER A 125 4.53 6.66 -0.19
CA SER A 125 4.79 8.08 -0.36
C SER A 125 3.78 8.97 0.33
N ASP A 126 4.09 10.28 0.43
CA ASP A 126 3.18 11.31 0.92
C ASP A 126 1.96 11.48 -0.01
N PRO A 127 0.75 11.09 0.42
CA PRO A 127 -0.43 11.18 -0.42
C PRO A 127 -0.98 12.61 -0.56
N ILE A 128 -0.55 13.55 0.31
CA ILE A 128 -0.91 14.97 0.22
C ILE A 128 0.03 15.62 -0.79
N GLY A 129 1.34 15.48 -0.61
CA GLY A 129 2.34 16.06 -1.49
C GLY A 129 2.25 15.56 -2.93
N THR A 130 1.82 14.31 -3.14
CA THR A 130 1.52 13.78 -4.48
C THR A 130 0.15 14.22 -5.01
N GLY A 131 -0.73 14.82 -4.21
CA GLY A 131 -2.08 15.21 -4.63
C GLY A 131 -3.05 14.03 -4.74
N VAL A 132 -2.76 12.89 -4.10
CA VAL A 132 -3.68 11.75 -4.03
C VAL A 132 -4.90 12.10 -3.21
N VAL A 133 -4.72 12.74 -2.07
CA VAL A 133 -5.78 13.22 -1.16
C VAL A 133 -5.59 14.69 -0.80
N ALA A 134 -6.67 15.36 -0.38
CA ALA A 134 -6.61 16.77 0.06
C ALA A 134 -5.97 16.91 1.45
N SER A 135 -6.31 15.99 2.36
CA SER A 135 -5.70 15.86 3.69
C SER A 135 -5.88 14.43 4.21
N LEU A 136 -5.15 14.07 5.27
CA LEU A 136 -5.30 12.74 5.86
C LEU A 136 -6.64 12.60 6.61
N ALA A 137 -7.06 13.64 7.33
CA ALA A 137 -8.32 13.63 8.08
C ALA A 137 -9.56 13.66 7.16
N HIS A 138 -9.46 14.39 6.06
CA HIS A 138 -10.53 14.56 5.07
C HIS A 138 -9.97 14.33 3.66
N PRO A 139 -9.85 13.06 3.21
CA PRO A 139 -9.21 12.75 1.93
C PRO A 139 -9.90 13.35 0.73
N GLY A 140 -11.23 13.53 0.82
CA GLY A 140 -12.05 14.10 -0.24
C GLY A 140 -12.29 13.12 -1.41
N GLY A 141 -13.36 13.38 -2.17
CA GLY A 141 -13.71 12.58 -3.35
C GLY A 141 -14.03 11.11 -3.02
N ASN A 142 -13.60 10.22 -3.92
CA ASN A 142 -13.89 8.78 -3.87
C ASN A 142 -12.71 7.93 -3.37
N ILE A 143 -11.75 8.50 -2.66
CA ILE A 143 -10.51 7.81 -2.28
C ILE A 143 -10.19 7.94 -0.80
N THR A 144 -9.75 6.85 -0.18
CA THR A 144 -9.14 6.77 1.15
C THR A 144 -8.13 5.64 1.18
N GLY A 145 -7.41 5.43 2.27
CA GLY A 145 -6.45 4.33 2.34
C GLY A 145 -5.47 4.40 3.50
N ILE A 146 -4.31 3.80 3.27
CA ILE A 146 -3.19 3.72 4.21
C ILE A 146 -1.98 4.45 3.61
N SER A 147 -1.40 5.40 4.37
CA SER A 147 -0.13 6.05 4.04
C SER A 147 0.94 5.60 5.03
N LEU A 148 2.07 5.09 4.55
CA LEU A 148 3.16 4.62 5.40
C LEU A 148 4.10 5.73 5.86
N GLN A 149 3.94 6.98 5.39
CA GLN A 149 4.83 8.10 5.71
C GLN A 149 6.34 7.76 5.55
N ALA A 150 6.69 7.07 4.48
CA ALA A 150 8.05 6.56 4.32
C ALA A 150 9.10 7.68 4.30
N SER A 151 8.75 8.87 3.79
CA SER A 151 9.62 10.04 3.77
C SER A 151 10.09 10.45 5.17
N ASP A 152 9.21 10.40 6.18
CA ASP A 152 9.52 10.83 7.55
C ASP A 152 10.45 9.85 8.29
N LEU A 153 10.64 8.64 7.74
CA LEU A 153 11.47 7.60 8.33
C LEU A 153 12.92 7.60 7.80
N TRP A 154 13.22 8.32 6.71
CA TRP A 154 14.55 8.33 6.12
C TRP A 154 15.63 8.91 7.02
N PRO A 155 15.39 9.98 7.82
CA PRO A 155 16.35 10.41 8.82
C PRO A 155 16.75 9.26 9.75
N LYS A 156 15.76 8.55 10.28
CA LYS A 156 16.01 7.44 11.21
C LYS A 156 16.73 6.25 10.55
N ARG A 157 16.41 5.95 9.30
CA ARG A 157 17.12 4.89 8.54
C ARG A 157 18.59 5.27 8.32
N LEU A 158 18.88 6.51 7.94
CA LEU A 158 20.26 6.98 7.77
C LEU A 158 21.03 7.01 9.10
N GLU A 159 20.39 7.44 10.20
CA GLU A 159 20.98 7.34 11.55
C GLU A 159 21.35 5.89 11.90
N LEU A 160 20.44 4.95 11.70
CA LEU A 160 20.66 3.52 11.94
C LEU A 160 21.81 2.99 11.09
N LEU A 161 21.90 3.39 9.83
CA LEU A 161 23.01 3.00 8.96
C LEU A 161 24.35 3.55 9.51
N LYS A 162 24.39 4.80 9.99
CA LYS A 162 25.57 5.38 10.64
C LYS A 162 25.92 4.71 11.97
N GLU A 163 24.94 4.32 12.76
CA GLU A 163 25.19 3.58 14.00
C GLU A 163 25.86 2.22 13.73
N ILE A 164 25.47 1.56 12.64
CA ILE A 164 26.00 0.25 12.23
C ILE A 164 27.34 0.39 11.51
N VAL A 165 27.50 1.43 10.72
CA VAL A 165 28.71 1.75 9.96
C VAL A 165 29.17 3.16 10.34
N PRO A 166 29.90 3.33 11.48
CA PRO A 166 30.23 4.67 12.01
C PRO A 166 31.02 5.56 11.06
N LYS A 167 31.77 4.95 10.14
CA LYS A 167 32.59 5.67 9.15
C LYS A 167 31.85 5.97 7.84
N VAL A 168 30.55 5.62 7.72
CA VAL A 168 29.80 5.89 6.50
C VAL A 168 29.77 7.39 6.21
N SER A 169 30.20 7.77 5.03
CA SER A 169 30.23 9.14 4.52
C SER A 169 29.55 9.27 3.17
N THR A 170 29.50 8.19 2.38
CA THR A 170 28.88 8.14 1.06
C THR A 170 27.87 7.01 0.99
N VAL A 171 26.65 7.31 0.56
CA VAL A 171 25.57 6.32 0.46
C VAL A 171 24.94 6.39 -0.93
N ALA A 172 24.90 5.27 -1.64
CA ALA A 172 24.19 5.18 -2.91
C ALA A 172 22.69 5.09 -2.67
N MET A 173 21.90 5.97 -3.31
CA MET A 173 20.46 6.02 -3.22
C MET A 173 19.83 5.55 -4.54
N LEU A 174 19.32 4.33 -4.55
CA LEU A 174 18.61 3.76 -5.70
C LEU A 174 17.12 4.09 -5.62
N TRP A 175 16.53 4.58 -6.72
CA TRP A 175 15.11 4.89 -6.77
C TRP A 175 14.58 4.93 -8.21
N ASN A 176 13.26 4.79 -8.37
CA ASN A 176 12.59 4.84 -9.67
C ASN A 176 12.17 6.28 -10.01
N ARG A 177 12.87 6.93 -10.96
CA ARG A 177 12.55 8.28 -11.46
C ARG A 177 11.20 8.36 -12.18
N GLY A 178 10.70 7.26 -12.70
CA GLY A 178 9.37 7.19 -13.32
C GLY A 178 8.20 7.22 -12.31
N ASN A 179 8.49 7.17 -11.00
CA ASN A 179 7.49 7.21 -9.94
C ASN A 179 7.54 8.57 -9.21
N ALA A 180 6.52 9.41 -9.42
CA ALA A 180 6.44 10.75 -8.80
C ALA A 180 6.50 10.71 -7.25
N GLY A 181 5.95 9.66 -6.61
CA GLY A 181 6.06 9.48 -5.17
C GLY A 181 7.50 9.28 -4.71
N MET A 182 8.29 8.51 -5.48
CA MET A 182 9.71 8.29 -5.19
C MET A 182 10.54 9.56 -5.39
N ALA A 183 10.16 10.43 -6.31
CA ALA A 183 10.84 11.71 -6.49
C ALA A 183 10.71 12.63 -5.25
N LEU A 184 9.55 12.63 -4.59
CA LEU A 184 9.35 13.36 -3.34
C LEU A 184 10.18 12.73 -2.20
N GLU A 185 10.17 11.41 -2.08
CA GLU A 185 10.97 10.70 -1.08
C GLU A 185 12.48 10.91 -1.29
N ALA A 186 12.97 10.87 -2.55
CA ALA A 186 14.37 11.12 -2.86
C ALA A 186 14.80 12.53 -2.43
N ARG A 187 13.97 13.54 -2.68
CA ARG A 187 14.23 14.91 -2.24
C ARG A 187 14.26 15.00 -0.72
N ALA A 188 13.26 14.47 -0.03
CA ALA A 188 13.22 14.47 1.44
C ALA A 188 14.45 13.74 2.03
N THR A 189 14.88 12.63 1.41
CA THR A 189 16.08 11.90 1.84
C THR A 189 17.36 12.73 1.65
N GLN A 190 17.46 13.49 0.56
CA GLN A 190 18.58 14.39 0.31
C GLN A 190 18.67 15.51 1.35
N GLU A 191 17.53 16.10 1.75
CA GLU A 191 17.45 17.17 2.73
C GLU A 191 17.98 16.75 4.11
N VAL A 192 17.75 15.50 4.50
CA VAL A 192 18.17 14.97 5.82
C VAL A 192 19.58 14.39 5.83
N ALA A 193 20.17 14.11 4.69
CA ALA A 193 21.51 13.52 4.61
C ALA A 193 22.62 14.50 5.01
N GLY A 194 22.51 15.77 4.65
CA GLY A 194 23.49 16.80 4.96
C GLY A 194 23.74 16.97 6.46
N PRO A 195 22.71 17.18 7.30
CA PRO A 195 22.84 17.23 8.76
C PRO A 195 23.49 15.99 9.38
N LEU A 196 23.35 14.83 8.75
CA LEU A 196 23.98 13.57 9.18
C LEU A 196 25.41 13.40 8.64
N ALA A 197 25.96 14.38 7.94
CA ALA A 197 27.26 14.31 7.27
C ALA A 197 27.37 13.06 6.37
N VAL A 198 26.33 12.82 5.56
CA VAL A 198 26.26 11.75 4.55
C VAL A 198 26.08 12.40 3.18
N ALA A 199 26.97 12.07 2.24
CA ALA A 199 26.83 12.44 0.84
C ALA A 199 26.00 11.35 0.12
N LEU A 200 24.81 11.71 -0.39
CA LEU A 200 24.02 10.79 -1.20
C LEU A 200 24.47 10.81 -2.65
N GLN A 201 24.78 9.63 -3.17
CA GLN A 201 25.00 9.41 -4.60
C GLN A 201 23.69 9.03 -5.24
N ASP A 202 23.09 9.93 -6.02
CA ASP A 202 21.84 9.65 -6.76
C ASP A 202 22.06 8.53 -7.79
N ARG A 203 21.32 7.44 -7.63
CA ARG A 203 21.29 6.27 -8.50
C ARG A 203 19.87 6.02 -9.02
N GLY A 204 19.15 7.10 -9.36
CA GLY A 204 17.82 6.99 -9.94
C GLY A 204 17.85 6.31 -11.31
N VAL A 205 16.89 5.40 -11.54
CA VAL A 205 16.66 4.71 -12.79
C VAL A 205 15.26 5.03 -13.34
N THR A 206 15.11 5.06 -14.65
CA THR A 206 13.80 5.18 -15.31
C THR A 206 13.35 3.84 -15.87
N ASP A 207 14.30 3.06 -16.41
CA ASP A 207 14.08 1.69 -16.87
C ASP A 207 14.94 0.74 -16.00
N PRO A 208 14.39 -0.36 -15.47
CA PRO A 208 15.15 -1.38 -14.74
C PRO A 208 16.36 -1.95 -15.48
N LYS A 209 16.40 -1.84 -16.81
CA LYS A 209 17.57 -2.21 -17.61
C LYS A 209 18.81 -1.37 -17.28
N GLU A 210 18.61 -0.16 -16.74
CA GLU A 210 19.69 0.72 -16.27
C GLU A 210 20.38 0.21 -15.00
N LEU A 211 19.81 -0.80 -14.30
CA LEU A 211 20.40 -1.34 -13.06
C LEU A 211 21.84 -1.81 -13.26
N GLU A 212 22.19 -2.40 -14.41
CA GLU A 212 23.55 -2.81 -14.67
C GLU A 212 24.53 -1.64 -14.75
N LEU A 213 24.10 -0.53 -15.34
CA LEU A 213 24.90 0.68 -15.40
C LEU A 213 25.07 1.27 -13.99
N VAL A 214 24.02 1.24 -13.19
CA VAL A 214 24.05 1.65 -11.78
C VAL A 214 25.02 0.79 -10.98
N PHE A 215 24.96 -0.53 -11.13
CA PHE A 215 25.86 -1.46 -10.45
C PHE A 215 27.33 -1.24 -10.86
N ALA A 216 27.59 -1.05 -12.14
CA ALA A 216 28.91 -0.72 -12.64
C ALA A 216 29.45 0.60 -12.07
N ALA A 217 28.61 1.64 -11.99
CA ALA A 217 28.96 2.91 -11.39
C ALA A 217 29.25 2.75 -9.88
N MET A 218 28.42 2.02 -9.14
CA MET A 218 28.64 1.77 -7.71
C MET A 218 29.93 0.95 -7.45
N THR A 219 30.27 0.00 -8.32
CA THR A 219 31.53 -0.77 -8.23
C THR A 219 32.73 0.16 -8.39
N LYS A 220 32.64 1.16 -9.27
CA LYS A 220 33.70 2.16 -9.49
C LYS A 220 33.78 3.15 -8.34
N ASP A 221 32.64 3.72 -7.92
CA ASP A 221 32.55 4.84 -6.97
C ASP A 221 32.69 4.37 -5.51
N ARG A 222 32.44 3.08 -5.23
CA ARG A 222 32.59 2.40 -3.94
C ARG A 222 31.94 3.17 -2.77
N PRO A 223 30.60 3.34 -2.78
CA PRO A 223 29.91 3.95 -1.65
C PRO A 223 30.09 3.11 -0.38
N ASP A 224 30.03 3.75 0.79
CA ASP A 224 30.17 3.09 2.09
C ASP A 224 28.87 2.41 2.54
N GLY A 225 27.75 2.78 1.93
CA GLY A 225 26.43 2.24 2.25
C GLY A 225 25.45 2.37 1.07
N PHE A 226 24.31 1.72 1.23
CA PHE A 226 23.24 1.70 0.25
C PHE A 226 21.87 1.89 0.90
N LEU A 227 21.03 2.65 0.25
CA LEU A 227 19.60 2.68 0.52
C LEU A 227 18.81 2.60 -0.79
N ALA A 228 17.62 2.07 -0.71
CA ALA A 228 16.72 2.02 -1.85
C ALA A 228 15.33 2.51 -1.46
N LEU A 229 14.84 3.49 -2.22
CA LEU A 229 13.44 3.91 -2.16
C LEU A 229 12.65 2.93 -3.01
N MET A 230 11.96 2.02 -2.33
CA MET A 230 11.39 0.86 -2.99
C MET A 230 10.00 1.15 -3.56
N ASP A 231 9.83 0.83 -4.79
CA ASP A 231 8.55 0.77 -5.47
C ASP A 231 8.31 -0.61 -6.10
N PRO A 232 7.09 -0.89 -6.61
CA PRO A 232 6.79 -2.21 -7.18
C PRO A 232 7.72 -2.62 -8.33
N VAL A 233 8.27 -1.66 -9.10
CA VAL A 233 9.20 -1.97 -10.20
C VAL A 233 10.53 -2.46 -9.62
N LEU A 234 11.16 -1.69 -8.74
CA LEU A 234 12.44 -2.07 -8.13
C LEU A 234 12.31 -3.33 -7.27
N ASN A 235 11.16 -3.51 -6.61
CA ASN A 235 10.89 -4.72 -5.83
C ASN A 235 10.91 -6.00 -6.68
N SER A 236 10.55 -5.93 -7.96
CA SER A 236 10.65 -7.09 -8.87
C SER A 236 12.09 -7.48 -9.19
N TYR A 237 13.06 -6.60 -8.95
CA TYR A 237 14.49 -6.84 -9.10
C TYR A 237 15.22 -7.09 -7.77
N ARG A 238 14.48 -7.34 -6.68
CA ARG A 238 14.99 -7.50 -5.32
C ARG A 238 16.16 -8.49 -5.23
N THR A 239 16.02 -9.68 -5.77
CA THR A 239 17.08 -10.71 -5.74
C THR A 239 18.36 -10.18 -6.36
N ARG A 240 18.28 -9.56 -7.55
CA ARG A 240 19.44 -9.03 -8.26
C ARG A 240 20.13 -7.89 -7.50
N ILE A 241 19.36 -7.02 -6.86
CA ILE A 241 19.88 -5.93 -6.02
C ILE A 241 20.59 -6.53 -4.80
N LEU A 242 19.98 -7.48 -4.11
CA LEU A 242 20.57 -8.15 -2.93
C LEU A 242 21.86 -8.92 -3.28
N ASP A 243 21.88 -9.63 -4.40
CA ASP A 243 23.06 -10.33 -4.88
C ASP A 243 24.24 -9.38 -5.14
N PHE A 244 23.96 -8.24 -5.79
CA PHE A 244 24.98 -7.20 -6.01
C PHE A 244 25.53 -6.65 -4.69
N LEU A 245 24.65 -6.34 -3.73
CA LEU A 245 25.04 -5.80 -2.42
C LEU A 245 25.88 -6.82 -1.64
N ALA A 246 25.52 -8.10 -1.66
CA ALA A 246 26.25 -9.16 -0.99
C ALA A 246 27.66 -9.38 -1.61
N GLN A 247 27.76 -9.43 -2.95
CA GLN A 247 29.01 -9.59 -3.69
C GLN A 247 29.98 -8.43 -3.41
N ASN A 248 29.49 -7.20 -3.28
CA ASN A 248 30.29 -6.02 -3.01
C ASN A 248 30.45 -5.73 -1.51
N ARG A 249 29.91 -6.59 -0.61
CA ARG A 249 29.93 -6.43 0.84
C ARG A 249 29.41 -5.04 1.29
N LEU A 250 28.38 -4.53 0.60
CA LEU A 250 27.88 -3.20 0.79
C LEU A 250 26.75 -3.20 1.85
N PRO A 251 26.94 -2.53 3.00
CA PRO A 251 25.90 -2.38 4.02
C PRO A 251 24.68 -1.65 3.44
N ALA A 252 23.47 -2.20 3.67
CA ALA A 252 22.25 -1.66 3.10
C ALA A 252 21.14 -1.56 4.14
N ILE A 253 20.35 -0.48 4.06
CA ILE A 253 19.13 -0.32 4.85
C ILE A 253 17.90 -0.23 3.94
N PHE A 254 16.83 -0.90 4.36
CA PHE A 254 15.57 -1.01 3.62
C PHE A 254 14.40 -0.50 4.45
N GLU A 255 13.27 -0.28 3.81
CA GLU A 255 12.05 0.19 4.47
C GLU A 255 11.16 -0.93 5.00
N SER A 256 11.35 -2.17 4.54
CA SER A 256 10.49 -3.29 4.92
C SER A 256 11.26 -4.58 5.21
N ARG A 257 10.72 -5.37 6.13
CA ARG A 257 11.33 -6.59 6.64
C ARG A 257 11.48 -7.71 5.59
N ASP A 258 10.64 -7.74 4.58
CA ASP A 258 10.69 -8.75 3.50
C ASP A 258 11.99 -8.68 2.69
N TRP A 259 12.62 -7.50 2.61
CA TRP A 259 13.97 -7.32 2.06
C TRP A 259 15.02 -7.99 2.93
N VAL A 260 14.90 -7.88 4.25
CA VAL A 260 15.83 -8.48 5.21
C VAL A 260 15.65 -10.00 5.27
N GLU A 261 14.40 -10.47 5.20
CA GLU A 261 14.08 -11.90 5.11
C GLU A 261 14.60 -12.54 3.80
N ALA A 262 14.66 -11.76 2.72
CA ALA A 262 15.23 -12.19 1.44
C ALA A 262 16.77 -12.12 1.38
N GLY A 263 17.47 -11.67 2.44
CA GLY A 263 18.93 -11.57 2.52
C GLY A 263 19.49 -10.15 2.67
N GLY A 264 18.66 -9.13 2.78
CA GLY A 264 19.09 -7.77 3.14
C GLY A 264 19.66 -7.68 4.55
N LEU A 265 20.41 -6.62 4.85
CA LEU A 265 21.10 -6.46 6.13
C LEU A 265 20.16 -6.00 7.25
N ILE A 266 19.46 -4.89 7.03
CA ILE A 266 18.63 -4.25 8.04
C ILE A 266 17.46 -3.55 7.39
N SER A 267 16.32 -3.51 8.09
CA SER A 267 15.20 -2.65 7.74
C SER A 267 14.66 -1.92 8.96
N TYR A 268 14.14 -0.72 8.72
CA TYR A 268 13.35 0.01 9.68
C TYR A 268 12.12 0.58 8.99
N GLY A 269 10.95 0.12 9.37
CA GLY A 269 9.70 0.53 8.74
C GLY A 269 8.46 -0.13 9.34
N PRO A 270 7.27 0.19 8.82
CA PRO A 270 6.03 -0.37 9.30
C PRO A 270 5.87 -1.85 8.92
N ASN A 271 4.98 -2.54 9.62
CA ASN A 271 4.57 -3.90 9.26
C ASN A 271 3.61 -3.84 8.06
N TYR A 272 4.11 -4.15 6.87
CA TYR A 272 3.33 -4.13 5.62
C TYR A 272 2.13 -5.10 5.65
N PRO A 273 2.28 -6.37 6.03
CA PRO A 273 1.14 -7.28 6.15
C PRO A 273 0.02 -6.76 7.06
N GLU A 274 0.36 -6.12 8.19
CA GLU A 274 -0.63 -5.52 9.09
C GLU A 274 -1.35 -4.34 8.42
N ALA A 275 -0.60 -3.47 7.72
CA ALA A 275 -1.18 -2.36 6.98
C ALA A 275 -2.12 -2.83 5.86
N PHE A 276 -1.79 -3.93 5.16
CA PHE A 276 -2.67 -4.53 4.15
C PHE A 276 -3.93 -5.16 4.77
N ARG A 277 -3.83 -5.83 5.93
CA ARG A 277 -5.04 -6.27 6.67
C ARG A 277 -5.89 -5.08 7.09
N ARG A 278 -5.27 -3.98 7.50
CA ARG A 278 -5.99 -2.75 7.84
C ARG A 278 -6.73 -2.16 6.65
N ALA A 279 -6.17 -2.23 5.44
CA ALA A 279 -6.85 -1.83 4.22
C ALA A 279 -8.12 -2.67 3.94
N ALA A 280 -8.13 -3.96 4.33
CA ALA A 280 -9.34 -4.78 4.24
C ALA A 280 -10.47 -4.26 5.17
N ILE A 281 -10.13 -3.71 6.34
CA ILE A 281 -11.12 -3.09 7.24
C ILE A 281 -11.70 -1.82 6.61
N LEU A 282 -10.88 -1.03 5.91
CA LEU A 282 -11.38 0.15 5.18
C LEU A 282 -12.29 -0.28 4.02
N MET A 283 -11.94 -1.35 3.32
CA MET A 283 -12.76 -1.94 2.26
C MET A 283 -14.13 -2.40 2.81
N ASP A 284 -14.16 -3.07 3.95
CA ASP A 284 -15.38 -3.49 4.62
C ASP A 284 -16.31 -2.31 4.96
N LYS A 285 -15.75 -1.21 5.51
CA LYS A 285 -16.53 0.01 5.77
C LYS A 285 -17.18 0.57 4.51
N ILE A 286 -16.44 0.57 3.39
CA ILE A 286 -16.95 1.03 2.09
C ILE A 286 -18.05 0.11 1.58
N LEU A 287 -17.86 -1.20 1.62
CA LEU A 287 -18.86 -2.18 1.18
C LEU A 287 -20.14 -2.12 2.05
N LYS A 288 -20.03 -1.66 3.29
CA LYS A 288 -21.16 -1.36 4.19
C LYS A 288 -21.79 0.02 3.98
N GLY A 289 -21.32 0.79 3.00
CA GLY A 289 -21.91 2.07 2.59
C GLY A 289 -21.25 3.34 3.13
N THR A 290 -20.16 3.24 3.91
CA THR A 290 -19.41 4.44 4.34
C THR A 290 -18.70 5.06 3.14
N LYS A 291 -18.82 6.36 2.96
CA LYS A 291 -18.16 7.07 1.85
C LYS A 291 -16.65 7.21 2.10
N PRO A 292 -15.79 7.02 1.09
CA PRO A 292 -14.35 7.23 1.25
C PRO A 292 -13.97 8.58 1.84
N ALA A 293 -14.66 9.65 1.46
CA ALA A 293 -14.43 11.00 1.98
C ALA A 293 -14.64 11.15 3.51
N GLU A 294 -15.38 10.22 4.13
CA GLU A 294 -15.69 10.19 5.56
C GLU A 294 -14.71 9.29 6.34
N ILE A 295 -13.83 8.58 5.64
CA ILE A 295 -12.84 7.68 6.23
C ILE A 295 -11.48 8.36 6.17
N PRO A 296 -10.87 8.75 7.30
CA PRO A 296 -9.52 9.30 7.32
C PRO A 296 -8.50 8.33 6.71
N VAL A 297 -7.47 8.88 6.07
CA VAL A 297 -6.30 8.09 5.68
C VAL A 297 -5.56 7.67 6.94
N GLU A 298 -5.36 6.39 7.11
CA GLU A 298 -4.70 5.83 8.28
C GLU A 298 -3.18 5.80 8.10
N GLN A 299 -2.46 5.90 9.21
CA GLN A 299 -1.00 5.84 9.26
C GLN A 299 -0.56 4.82 10.30
N PRO A 300 0.52 4.06 10.06
CA PRO A 300 1.04 3.13 11.05
C PRO A 300 1.57 3.88 12.27
N THR A 301 1.34 3.31 13.44
CA THR A 301 1.85 3.83 14.71
C THR A 301 3.00 2.99 15.27
N LYS A 302 3.29 1.84 14.63
CA LYS A 302 4.35 0.92 15.02
C LYS A 302 5.30 0.68 13.88
N PHE A 303 6.59 0.71 14.19
CA PHE A 303 7.68 0.47 13.25
C PHE A 303 8.55 -0.66 13.79
N GLU A 304 9.07 -1.49 12.90
CA GLU A 304 9.88 -2.66 13.23
C GLU A 304 11.34 -2.44 12.78
N LEU A 305 12.29 -2.72 13.67
CA LEU A 305 13.70 -2.83 13.37
C LEU A 305 14.04 -4.32 13.19
N VAL A 306 14.38 -4.72 11.97
CA VAL A 306 14.74 -6.11 11.65
C VAL A 306 16.20 -6.17 11.19
N ILE A 307 16.98 -7.12 11.75
CA ILE A 307 18.42 -7.25 11.47
C ILE A 307 18.72 -8.69 11.05
N ASN A 308 19.52 -8.85 10.01
CA ASN A 308 20.00 -10.15 9.53
C ASN A 308 21.49 -10.34 9.88
N LEU A 309 21.76 -11.15 10.89
CA LEU A 309 23.13 -11.45 11.32
C LEU A 309 23.89 -12.36 10.34
N LYS A 310 23.19 -13.18 9.56
CA LYS A 310 23.85 -13.97 8.49
C LYS A 310 24.45 -13.02 7.45
N THR A 311 23.67 -12.06 6.99
CA THR A 311 24.13 -11.05 6.03
C THR A 311 25.22 -10.18 6.63
N ALA A 312 25.09 -9.74 7.88
CA ALA A 312 26.12 -8.99 8.57
C ALA A 312 27.46 -9.76 8.58
N LYS A 313 27.45 -11.03 8.98
CA LYS A 313 28.63 -11.90 8.96
C LYS A 313 29.19 -12.08 7.55
N GLN A 314 28.35 -12.28 6.55
CA GLN A 314 28.74 -12.46 5.14
C GLN A 314 29.50 -11.26 4.59
N ILE A 315 29.07 -10.03 4.94
CA ILE A 315 29.73 -8.79 4.49
C ILE A 315 30.88 -8.35 5.42
N GLY A 316 31.15 -9.10 6.50
CA GLY A 316 32.24 -8.81 7.45
C GLY A 316 31.88 -7.68 8.43
N LEU A 317 30.63 -7.45 8.71
CA LEU A 317 30.13 -6.39 9.59
C LEU A 317 29.71 -6.95 10.95
N THR A 318 30.10 -6.27 12.03
CA THR A 318 29.62 -6.57 13.39
C THR A 318 28.57 -5.53 13.76
N ILE A 319 27.36 -5.98 14.08
CA ILE A 319 26.28 -5.10 14.52
C ILE A 319 26.50 -4.70 15.98
N PRO A 320 26.51 -3.41 16.32
CA PRO A 320 26.72 -2.94 17.69
C PRO A 320 25.64 -3.48 18.65
N PRO A 321 26.03 -3.86 19.89
CA PRO A 321 25.08 -4.43 20.87
C PRO A 321 23.88 -3.53 21.19
N ASN A 322 24.07 -2.21 21.22
CA ASN A 322 23.01 -1.23 21.44
C ASN A 322 21.97 -1.18 20.29
N VAL A 323 22.39 -1.50 19.06
CA VAL A 323 21.49 -1.61 17.91
C VAL A 323 20.72 -2.93 17.97
N LEU A 324 21.42 -4.05 18.29
CA LEU A 324 20.79 -5.35 18.44
C LEU A 324 19.75 -5.38 19.57
N ALA A 325 20.00 -4.68 20.68
CA ALA A 325 19.07 -4.61 21.81
C ALA A 325 17.74 -3.91 21.48
N ARG A 326 17.71 -3.09 20.40
CA ARG A 326 16.52 -2.39 19.92
C ARG A 326 15.80 -3.14 18.80
N ALA A 327 16.35 -4.25 18.31
CA ALA A 327 15.78 -4.99 17.21
C ALA A 327 14.51 -5.75 17.65
N ASP A 328 13.41 -5.56 16.92
CA ASP A 328 12.17 -6.32 17.11
C ASP A 328 12.33 -7.76 16.61
N LYS A 329 13.16 -7.96 15.59
CA LYS A 329 13.47 -9.27 15.02
C LYS A 329 14.93 -9.37 14.60
N VAL A 330 15.57 -10.49 14.95
CA VAL A 330 16.94 -10.82 14.54
C VAL A 330 16.92 -12.16 13.80
N ILE A 331 17.38 -12.17 12.54
CA ILE A 331 17.57 -13.38 11.72
C ILE A 331 18.98 -13.90 11.99
N LYS A 332 19.08 -15.14 12.49
CA LYS A 332 20.33 -15.81 12.89
C LYS A 332 20.74 -16.84 11.86
#